data_d142fea7e30c755c55a545abfaa0dceb
#
_entry.id   d142fea7e30c755c55a545abfaa0dceb
#
_cell.length_a   1.000
_cell.length_b   1.000
_cell.length_c   1.000
_cell.angle_alpha   90.00
_cell.angle_beta   90.00
_cell.angle_gamma   90.00
#
_symmetry.space_group_name_H-M   'P 1'
#
loop_
_entity.id
_entity.type
_entity.pdbx_description
1 polymer ?
#
loop_
_entity_poly.entity_id
_entity_poly.type
_entity_poly.pdbx_seq_one_letter_code
_entity_poly.pdbx_strand_id
1 'polypeptide(L)'
;MPLMNHGVTLVFLNADMINALSDTTMGQEFDHIIVGSGSAGSVMAYRLAEAGRTVLVLEYGGTDRGPLIQMPSALSIPMNMNRYNWGFETQPEPHLNGRRLATPRGKVVGGSSSINGMVYVRGHAHDFDAWDAMGAKGWAYKNVLPYFKRMESSHGGEEGWRGVDGPMHVKRGDKLNPLYQAFIDAGREAGYPVTQDYNGQQQEGFGAMEMTVHNGFRWSAANAYLRPARKTGRVKLVTHAFAQRIILEGKKAVGVEYRRGDKVVEARARRDVIIAASSINSPKLLQLSGIGPTQVLKAAGIPLVHDLQGVGENLHDHLEVYFQVKCKLPITLNGKLDYLSKGMIGAEWVLLKTGLGSTNHFESCGFIRSAAGIAYPDIQYHFLPAAVRYDGKIAFKGHGFQVHVGPMRTKSRGHVRVTSSAPEESPEILFNYMSHPDDWQEFRACIRLTREIIGQHALEPYRAEEIQPGSAVQSDEAIDAFIREHCESAYHPTGTCKMGAVNDPMAVVDPECRVIGIQNLRVADSSIMPQITNGNLNAPTLMIGEKASDHILGRKPLPASNAEPWVNSRWRESQR
;
A
#
# COMPACT_ATOMS: atom_id res chain seq x y z
N MET A 1 9.57 -44.87 51.95
CA MET A 1 10.53 -44.22 51.03
C MET A 1 9.78 -43.83 49.80
N PRO A 2 9.52 -42.53 49.56
CA PRO A 2 8.94 -42.06 48.30
C PRO A 2 10.05 -41.63 47.34
N LEU A 3 9.95 -42.08 46.11
CA LEU A 3 10.80 -41.71 44.98
C LEU A 3 10.48 -40.27 44.56
N MET A 4 11.48 -39.43 44.60
CA MET A 4 11.42 -38.07 44.03
C MET A 4 11.49 -38.14 42.51
N ASN A 5 10.45 -37.66 41.86
CA ASN A 5 10.40 -37.45 40.41
C ASN A 5 10.98 -36.07 40.12
N HIS A 6 12.20 -35.97 39.58
CA HIS A 6 12.76 -34.73 39.05
C HIS A 6 12.24 -34.50 37.66
N GLY A 7 11.18 -33.66 37.54
CA GLY A 7 10.72 -33.16 36.27
C GLY A 7 11.72 -32.16 35.70
N VAL A 8 12.35 -32.49 34.59
CA VAL A 8 13.17 -31.57 33.79
C VAL A 8 12.20 -30.69 33.01
N THR A 9 12.01 -29.45 33.44
CA THR A 9 11.27 -28.42 32.67
C THR A 9 12.18 -27.93 31.56
N LEU A 10 12.00 -28.43 30.33
CA LEU A 10 12.62 -27.88 29.14
C LEU A 10 11.98 -26.50 28.86
N VAL A 11 12.67 -25.44 29.26
CA VAL A 11 12.35 -24.06 28.84
C VAL A 11 12.78 -23.93 27.39
N PHE A 12 11.82 -23.98 26.47
CA PHE A 12 12.04 -23.54 25.11
C PHE A 12 12.26 -22.00 25.13
N LEU A 13 13.52 -21.58 25.19
CA LEU A 13 13.89 -20.22 24.94
C LEU A 13 13.49 -19.88 23.49
N ASN A 14 12.53 -19.01 23.36
CA ASN A 14 12.05 -18.51 22.07
C ASN A 14 13.23 -17.84 21.35
N ALA A 15 13.44 -18.13 20.07
CA ALA A 15 14.52 -17.55 19.26
C ALA A 15 14.53 -16.02 19.29
N ASP A 16 13.38 -15.40 19.57
CA ASP A 16 13.25 -13.95 19.78
C ASP A 16 13.88 -13.47 21.11
N MET A 17 13.93 -14.32 22.15
CA MET A 17 14.61 -13.99 23.41
C MET A 17 16.13 -14.12 23.29
N ILE A 18 16.64 -15.08 22.49
CA ILE A 18 18.08 -15.25 22.26
C ILE A 18 18.62 -14.08 21.43
N ASN A 19 17.87 -13.58 20.47
CA ASN A 19 18.21 -12.37 19.72
C ASN A 19 18.14 -11.08 20.56
N ALA A 20 17.35 -11.06 21.64
CA ALA A 20 17.25 -9.90 22.54
C ALA A 20 18.50 -9.70 23.41
N LEU A 21 19.30 -10.75 23.64
CA LEU A 21 20.46 -10.70 24.53
C LEU A 21 21.78 -10.29 23.83
N SER A 22 21.85 -10.31 22.48
CA SER A 22 23.08 -10.02 21.73
C SER A 22 23.09 -8.70 20.94
N ASP A 23 22.07 -7.87 21.04
CA ASP A 23 21.85 -6.73 20.14
C ASP A 23 22.06 -5.38 20.82
N THR A 24 23.27 -5.07 21.24
CA THR A 24 23.67 -3.69 21.53
C THR A 24 24.13 -3.02 20.23
N THR A 25 23.37 -2.05 19.71
CA THR A 25 23.81 -1.13 18.65
C THR A 25 24.71 -0.03 19.23
N MET A 26 24.92 -0.01 20.55
CA MET A 26 25.79 0.98 21.22
C MET A 26 27.23 0.87 20.67
N GLY A 27 27.68 1.96 20.05
CA GLY A 27 29.03 2.06 19.46
C GLY A 27 29.18 1.49 18.05
N GLN A 28 28.12 0.92 17.42
CA GLN A 28 28.17 0.50 16.01
C GLN A 28 27.71 1.65 15.09
N GLU A 29 28.55 2.02 14.16
CA GLU A 29 28.22 2.96 13.11
C GLU A 29 27.86 2.22 11.82
N PHE A 30 26.80 2.67 11.16
CA PHE A 30 26.36 2.17 9.87
C PHE A 30 26.56 3.25 8.79
N ASP A 31 26.69 2.83 7.53
CA ASP A 31 26.68 3.80 6.44
C ASP A 31 25.33 4.51 6.38
N HIS A 32 24.23 3.75 6.48
CA HIS A 32 22.88 4.27 6.44
C HIS A 32 22.00 3.69 7.56
N ILE A 33 21.05 4.50 8.03
CA ILE A 33 19.94 4.05 8.89
C ILE A 33 18.64 4.21 8.12
N ILE A 34 17.85 3.15 8.05
CA ILE A 34 16.51 3.15 7.45
C ILE A 34 15.49 2.99 8.57
N VAL A 35 14.55 3.93 8.68
CA VAL A 35 13.43 3.85 9.61
C VAL A 35 12.22 3.29 8.88
N GLY A 36 11.82 2.08 9.23
CA GLY A 36 10.76 1.30 8.60
C GLY A 36 11.27 0.22 7.65
N SER A 37 10.82 -1.01 7.87
CA SER A 37 11.11 -2.18 7.03
C SER A 37 10.00 -2.48 6.01
N GLY A 38 9.19 -1.47 5.68
CA GLY A 38 8.10 -1.57 4.71
C GLY A 38 8.57 -1.75 3.27
N SER A 39 7.68 -1.51 2.32
CA SER A 39 7.93 -1.72 0.88
C SER A 39 9.21 -1.04 0.42
N ALA A 40 9.31 0.27 0.51
CA ALA A 40 10.50 1.01 0.05
C ALA A 40 11.73 0.75 0.93
N GLY A 41 11.57 0.71 2.27
CA GLY A 41 12.70 0.48 3.19
C GLY A 41 13.38 -0.86 2.96
N SER A 42 12.62 -1.93 2.67
CA SER A 42 13.17 -3.25 2.34
C SER A 42 13.94 -3.24 1.01
N VAL A 43 13.44 -2.53 0.01
CA VAL A 43 14.13 -2.35 -1.30
C VAL A 43 15.45 -1.63 -1.09
N MET A 44 15.42 -0.49 -0.40
CA MET A 44 16.64 0.30 -0.17
C MET A 44 17.67 -0.47 0.66
N ALA A 45 17.25 -1.20 1.70
CA ALA A 45 18.15 -2.06 2.46
C ALA A 45 18.84 -3.11 1.57
N TYR A 46 18.10 -3.69 0.63
CA TYR A 46 18.65 -4.67 -0.32
C TYR A 46 19.65 -4.04 -1.29
N ARG A 47 19.26 -2.98 -1.99
CA ARG A 47 20.11 -2.34 -3.00
C ARG A 47 21.37 -1.70 -2.43
N LEU A 48 21.28 -1.13 -1.22
CA LEU A 48 22.43 -0.59 -0.51
C LEU A 48 23.39 -1.70 -0.06
N ALA A 49 22.86 -2.81 0.43
CA ALA A 49 23.67 -3.97 0.81
C ALA A 49 24.38 -4.62 -0.38
N GLU A 50 23.70 -4.75 -1.54
CA GLU A 50 24.31 -5.20 -2.79
C GLU A 50 25.47 -4.29 -3.23
N ALA A 51 25.38 -2.98 -2.95
CA ALA A 51 26.43 -2.01 -3.23
C ALA A 51 27.53 -1.98 -2.15
N GLY A 52 27.54 -2.94 -1.22
CA GLY A 52 28.57 -3.07 -0.19
C GLY A 52 28.39 -2.13 1.02
N ARG A 53 27.24 -1.42 1.14
CA ARG A 53 26.96 -0.53 2.27
C ARG A 53 26.48 -1.30 3.49
N THR A 54 26.82 -0.82 4.68
CA THR A 54 26.27 -1.32 5.94
C THR A 54 25.01 -0.55 6.30
N VAL A 55 23.93 -1.27 6.61
CA VAL A 55 22.61 -0.67 6.83
C VAL A 55 22.00 -1.16 8.13
N LEU A 56 21.55 -0.23 8.96
CA LEU A 56 20.67 -0.49 10.09
C LEU A 56 19.21 -0.25 9.65
N VAL A 57 18.35 -1.24 9.82
CA VAL A 57 16.92 -1.10 9.61
C VAL A 57 16.21 -1.16 10.95
N LEU A 58 15.47 -0.10 11.30
CA LEU A 58 14.66 0.00 12.52
C LEU A 58 13.20 -0.27 12.17
N GLU A 59 12.61 -1.30 12.79
CA GLU A 59 11.21 -1.69 12.63
C GLU A 59 10.52 -1.76 13.98
N TYR A 60 9.38 -1.08 14.13
CA TYR A 60 8.64 -1.15 15.38
C TYR A 60 7.91 -2.45 15.59
N GLY A 61 7.42 -3.06 14.52
CA GLY A 61 6.73 -4.35 14.58
C GLY A 61 7.67 -5.54 14.84
N GLY A 62 7.05 -6.68 15.09
CA GLY A 62 7.72 -7.96 15.23
C GLY A 62 7.84 -8.72 13.91
N THR A 63 8.08 -10.02 14.03
CA THR A 63 8.26 -10.93 12.88
C THR A 63 6.98 -11.11 12.05
N ASP A 64 7.16 -11.29 10.74
CA ASP A 64 6.12 -11.61 9.75
C ASP A 64 5.99 -13.12 9.45
N ARG A 65 6.72 -13.99 10.17
CA ARG A 65 6.82 -15.43 9.84
C ARG A 65 5.59 -16.28 10.19
N GLY A 66 4.55 -15.68 10.76
CA GLY A 66 3.34 -16.42 11.15
C GLY A 66 2.46 -16.82 9.94
N PRO A 67 1.72 -17.96 10.02
CA PRO A 67 0.85 -18.42 8.95
C PRO A 67 -0.23 -17.41 8.56
N LEU A 68 -0.74 -16.63 9.50
CA LEU A 68 -1.74 -15.59 9.25
C LEU A 68 -1.23 -14.47 8.31
N ILE A 69 0.08 -14.22 8.28
CA ILE A 69 0.69 -13.27 7.35
C ILE A 69 1.07 -13.96 6.04
N GLN A 70 1.66 -15.14 6.12
CA GLN A 70 2.24 -15.81 4.96
C GLN A 70 1.19 -16.46 4.05
N MET A 71 0.01 -16.83 4.59
CA MET A 71 -1.11 -17.39 3.81
C MET A 71 -1.89 -16.28 3.12
N PRO A 72 -1.95 -16.26 1.77
CA PRO A 72 -2.60 -15.19 1.03
C PRO A 72 -4.06 -14.97 1.41
N SER A 73 -4.86 -16.03 1.54
CA SER A 73 -6.30 -15.92 1.84
C SER A 73 -6.61 -15.38 3.25
N ALA A 74 -5.61 -15.34 4.15
CA ALA A 74 -5.80 -14.80 5.50
C ALA A 74 -5.73 -13.27 5.58
N LEU A 75 -5.66 -12.56 4.46
CA LEU A 75 -5.35 -11.13 4.34
C LEU A 75 -6.12 -10.21 5.29
N SER A 76 -7.40 -10.47 5.57
CA SER A 76 -8.20 -9.65 6.48
C SER A 76 -7.88 -9.85 7.96
N ILE A 77 -7.23 -10.96 8.35
CA ILE A 77 -6.97 -11.27 9.76
C ILE A 77 -5.84 -10.39 10.33
N PRO A 78 -4.61 -10.37 9.79
CA PRO A 78 -3.53 -9.56 10.36
C PRO A 78 -3.83 -8.05 10.30
N MET A 79 -4.59 -7.59 9.30
CA MET A 79 -5.00 -6.21 9.16
C MET A 79 -5.88 -5.73 10.33
N ASN A 80 -6.66 -6.63 10.94
CA ASN A 80 -7.53 -6.34 12.08
C ASN A 80 -6.91 -6.73 13.44
N MET A 81 -5.61 -7.06 13.49
CA MET A 81 -4.92 -7.43 14.73
C MET A 81 -3.97 -6.33 15.19
N ASN A 82 -4.13 -5.81 16.41
CA ASN A 82 -3.26 -4.78 17.01
C ASN A 82 -1.77 -5.19 17.05
N ARG A 83 -1.48 -6.48 16.98
CA ARG A 83 -0.10 -7.00 16.91
C ARG A 83 0.59 -6.59 15.60
N TYR A 84 -0.15 -6.52 14.48
CA TYR A 84 0.37 -6.32 13.14
C TYR A 84 -0.06 -4.99 12.52
N ASN A 85 -0.96 -4.28 13.17
CA ASN A 85 -1.55 -3.02 12.72
C ASN A 85 -1.27 -1.91 13.73
N TRP A 86 -0.96 -0.71 13.24
CA TRP A 86 -0.81 0.48 14.08
C TRP A 86 -2.13 0.89 14.74
N GLY A 87 -3.27 0.60 14.12
CA GLY A 87 -4.60 0.94 14.64
C GLY A 87 -4.95 2.42 14.47
N PHE A 88 -4.45 3.07 13.43
CA PHE A 88 -4.81 4.45 13.12
C PHE A 88 -6.26 4.58 12.68
N GLU A 89 -6.89 5.68 13.09
CA GLU A 89 -8.21 6.13 12.65
C GLU A 89 -8.15 7.60 12.24
N THR A 90 -9.04 8.01 11.35
CA THR A 90 -9.17 9.43 10.97
C THR A 90 -9.79 10.24 12.09
N GLN A 91 -9.63 11.56 12.04
CA GLN A 91 -10.56 12.47 12.71
C GLN A 91 -11.97 12.30 12.12
N PRO A 92 -13.02 12.84 12.78
CA PRO A 92 -14.34 12.85 12.18
C PRO A 92 -14.29 13.52 10.80
N GLU A 93 -14.62 12.77 9.74
CA GLU A 93 -14.60 13.26 8.36
C GLU A 93 -15.83 14.15 8.09
N PRO A 94 -15.65 15.45 7.81
CA PRO A 94 -16.76 16.41 7.79
C PRO A 94 -17.82 16.09 6.74
N HIS A 95 -17.42 15.56 5.57
CA HIS A 95 -18.32 15.27 4.46
C HIS A 95 -18.86 13.83 4.47
N LEU A 96 -18.47 13.02 5.44
CA LEU A 96 -18.91 11.63 5.64
C LEU A 96 -19.70 11.47 6.95
N ASN A 97 -20.62 12.38 7.25
CA ASN A 97 -21.47 12.38 8.44
C ASN A 97 -20.67 12.34 9.77
N GLY A 98 -19.44 12.86 9.79
CA GLY A 98 -18.58 12.81 10.97
C GLY A 98 -18.05 11.42 11.30
N ARG A 99 -18.11 10.46 10.39
CA ARG A 99 -17.55 9.12 10.58
C ARG A 99 -16.04 9.18 10.78
N ARG A 100 -15.52 8.25 11.58
CA ARG A 100 -14.09 7.94 11.66
C ARG A 100 -13.84 6.67 10.85
N LEU A 101 -12.84 6.71 10.00
CA LEU A 101 -12.47 5.58 9.16
C LEU A 101 -11.17 4.96 9.67
N ALA A 102 -11.14 3.62 9.73
CA ALA A 102 -9.92 2.90 10.05
C ALA A 102 -8.88 3.08 8.93
N THR A 103 -7.63 3.31 9.32
CA THR A 103 -6.50 3.48 8.39
C THR A 103 -5.39 2.49 8.75
N PRO A 104 -5.58 1.18 8.51
CA PRO A 104 -4.63 0.16 8.91
C PRO A 104 -3.28 0.33 8.22
N ARG A 105 -2.21 0.34 9.01
CA ARG A 105 -0.80 0.37 8.57
C ARG A 105 -0.04 -0.76 9.23
N GLY A 106 0.83 -1.43 8.45
CA GLY A 106 1.60 -2.55 8.95
C GLY A 106 2.60 -2.16 10.04
N LYS A 107 2.47 -2.80 11.21
CA LYS A 107 3.39 -2.77 12.34
C LYS A 107 4.06 -4.13 12.46
N VAL A 108 4.87 -4.45 11.47
CA VAL A 108 5.45 -5.78 11.28
C VAL A 108 6.57 -5.70 10.23
N VAL A 109 7.54 -6.62 10.29
CA VAL A 109 8.58 -6.77 9.27
C VAL A 109 7.94 -6.90 7.88
N GLY A 110 8.35 -6.04 6.93
CA GLY A 110 7.73 -5.87 5.62
C GLY A 110 6.64 -4.80 5.58
N GLY A 111 6.30 -4.20 6.73
CA GLY A 111 5.30 -3.13 6.82
C GLY A 111 3.94 -3.52 6.24
N SER A 112 3.28 -2.59 5.57
CA SER A 112 1.96 -2.84 4.96
C SER A 112 1.97 -3.91 3.87
N SER A 113 3.12 -4.22 3.22
CA SER A 113 3.20 -5.32 2.26
C SER A 113 2.98 -6.71 2.91
N SER A 114 3.14 -6.80 4.22
CA SER A 114 2.90 -8.02 5.01
C SER A 114 1.45 -8.19 5.45
N ILE A 115 0.58 -7.17 5.29
CA ILE A 115 -0.83 -7.22 5.71
C ILE A 115 -1.83 -6.78 4.62
N ASN A 116 -1.35 -6.32 3.45
CA ASN A 116 -2.19 -5.83 2.35
C ASN A 116 -2.92 -6.97 1.60
N GLY A 117 -3.80 -6.61 0.65
CA GLY A 117 -4.50 -7.53 -0.23
C GLY A 117 -3.65 -8.12 -1.37
N MET A 118 -2.35 -7.83 -1.44
CA MET A 118 -1.39 -8.35 -2.43
C MET A 118 -1.68 -7.98 -3.89
N VAL A 119 -2.64 -7.13 -4.16
CA VAL A 119 -2.92 -6.67 -5.52
C VAL A 119 -1.72 -5.90 -6.06
N TYR A 120 -1.32 -6.22 -7.30
CA TYR A 120 -0.17 -5.61 -7.95
C TYR A 120 -0.61 -4.72 -9.12
N VAL A 121 -0.51 -3.41 -8.94
CA VAL A 121 -0.80 -2.38 -9.95
C VAL A 121 0.35 -1.38 -9.96
N ARG A 122 0.90 -1.07 -11.14
CA ARG A 122 2.00 -0.11 -11.28
C ARG A 122 1.55 1.35 -11.26
N GLY A 123 0.28 1.62 -11.53
CA GLY A 123 -0.23 2.93 -11.90
C GLY A 123 -0.36 3.08 -13.41
N HIS A 124 -0.88 4.20 -13.86
CA HIS A 124 -0.91 4.57 -15.28
C HIS A 124 0.33 5.40 -15.65
N ALA A 125 0.78 5.33 -16.90
CA ALA A 125 1.93 6.11 -17.37
C ALA A 125 1.77 7.62 -17.10
N HIS A 126 0.58 8.15 -17.37
CA HIS A 126 0.29 9.57 -17.16
C HIS A 126 0.31 10.02 -15.69
N ASP A 127 0.20 9.12 -14.71
CA ASP A 127 0.39 9.47 -13.29
C ASP A 127 1.82 9.96 -13.05
N PHE A 128 2.80 9.24 -13.60
CA PHE A 128 4.22 9.58 -13.46
C PHE A 128 4.63 10.77 -14.33
N ASP A 129 4.03 10.93 -15.51
CA ASP A 129 4.24 12.11 -16.33
C ASP A 129 3.71 13.36 -15.62
N ALA A 130 2.58 13.23 -14.90
CA ALA A 130 2.07 14.29 -14.04
C ALA A 130 3.02 14.61 -12.88
N TRP A 131 3.66 13.59 -12.24
CA TRP A 131 4.67 13.84 -11.20
C TRP A 131 5.82 14.70 -11.73
N ASP A 132 6.36 14.37 -12.93
CA ASP A 132 7.42 15.16 -13.54
C ASP A 132 6.97 16.59 -13.85
N ALA A 133 5.75 16.74 -14.36
CA ALA A 133 5.16 18.05 -14.63
C ALA A 133 4.96 18.89 -13.35
N MET A 134 4.64 18.24 -12.22
CA MET A 134 4.48 18.86 -10.89
C MET A 134 5.82 19.17 -10.20
N GLY A 135 6.95 19.00 -10.87
CA GLY A 135 8.27 19.36 -10.35
C GLY A 135 9.14 18.18 -9.86
N ALA A 136 8.61 16.96 -9.85
CA ALA A 136 9.39 15.74 -9.58
C ALA A 136 10.20 15.34 -10.84
N LYS A 137 11.14 16.17 -11.23
CA LYS A 137 11.91 15.97 -12.47
C LYS A 137 12.67 14.65 -12.51
N GLY A 138 12.55 13.95 -13.64
CA GLY A 138 13.12 12.63 -13.82
C GLY A 138 12.24 11.48 -13.31
N TRP A 139 10.99 11.74 -12.92
CA TRP A 139 10.03 10.75 -12.49
C TRP A 139 8.90 10.50 -13.50
N ALA A 140 9.03 11.01 -14.74
CA ALA A 140 8.12 10.65 -15.84
C ALA A 140 8.13 9.14 -16.10
N TYR A 141 7.06 8.60 -16.69
CA TYR A 141 6.91 7.15 -16.90
C TYR A 141 8.11 6.53 -17.62
N LYS A 142 8.61 7.16 -18.68
CA LYS A 142 9.82 6.72 -19.39
C LYS A 142 11.03 6.51 -18.48
N ASN A 143 11.12 7.27 -17.38
CA ASN A 143 12.23 7.21 -16.44
C ASN A 143 12.01 6.19 -15.32
N VAL A 144 10.75 5.84 -15.01
CA VAL A 144 10.41 4.90 -13.92
C VAL A 144 10.11 3.49 -14.41
N LEU A 145 9.67 3.31 -15.65
CA LEU A 145 9.42 1.99 -16.24
C LEU A 145 10.64 1.03 -16.13
N PRO A 146 11.89 1.47 -16.36
CA PRO A 146 13.05 0.60 -16.16
C PRO A 146 13.21 0.09 -14.74
N TYR A 147 12.80 0.89 -13.72
CA TYR A 147 12.81 0.49 -12.31
C TYR A 147 11.68 -0.50 -12.00
N PHE A 148 10.49 -0.34 -12.58
CA PHE A 148 9.44 -1.35 -12.51
C PHE A 148 9.88 -2.69 -13.08
N LYS A 149 10.57 -2.67 -14.23
CA LYS A 149 11.13 -3.89 -14.85
C LYS A 149 12.22 -4.51 -13.98
N ARG A 150 13.11 -3.71 -13.40
CA ARG A 150 14.20 -4.19 -12.51
C ARG A 150 13.67 -4.89 -11.25
N MET A 151 12.54 -4.44 -10.74
CA MET A 151 12.03 -4.95 -9.46
C MET A 151 11.20 -6.22 -9.61
N GLU A 152 10.58 -6.50 -10.75
CA GLU A 152 9.59 -7.56 -10.87
C GLU A 152 10.06 -8.81 -11.60
N SER A 153 9.44 -9.93 -11.24
CA SER A 153 9.48 -11.20 -11.96
C SER A 153 8.04 -11.57 -12.32
N SER A 154 7.64 -11.21 -13.56
CA SER A 154 6.30 -11.48 -14.11
C SER A 154 6.43 -12.33 -15.35
N HIS A 155 5.97 -13.58 -15.28
CA HIS A 155 5.96 -14.50 -16.43
C HIS A 155 4.61 -14.45 -17.15
N GLY A 156 4.66 -14.24 -18.47
CA GLY A 156 3.48 -14.10 -19.32
C GLY A 156 2.91 -12.68 -19.42
N GLY A 157 3.66 -11.68 -18.97
CA GLY A 157 3.36 -10.28 -19.24
C GLY A 157 3.89 -9.81 -20.60
N GLU A 158 3.52 -8.60 -21.00
CA GLU A 158 3.83 -8.03 -22.31
C GLU A 158 5.32 -7.72 -22.45
N GLU A 159 5.95 -8.23 -23.54
CA GLU A 159 7.37 -8.02 -23.80
C GLU A 159 7.68 -6.52 -23.95
N GLY A 160 8.85 -6.12 -23.45
CA GLY A 160 9.26 -4.70 -23.44
C GLY A 160 8.70 -3.91 -22.25
N TRP A 161 7.55 -4.30 -21.71
CA TRP A 161 6.88 -3.64 -20.58
C TRP A 161 7.18 -4.30 -19.24
N ARG A 162 7.38 -5.62 -19.22
CA ARG A 162 7.51 -6.39 -17.99
C ARG A 162 8.95 -6.84 -17.72
N GLY A 163 9.27 -7.00 -16.43
CA GLY A 163 10.51 -7.61 -15.96
C GLY A 163 10.30 -9.08 -15.59
N VAL A 164 11.35 -9.91 -15.75
CA VAL A 164 11.26 -11.36 -15.51
C VAL A 164 12.24 -11.87 -14.46
N ASP A 165 13.25 -11.07 -14.07
CA ASP A 165 14.36 -11.48 -13.20
C ASP A 165 14.42 -10.69 -11.87
N GLY A 166 13.43 -9.85 -11.60
CA GLY A 166 13.39 -9.04 -10.38
C GLY A 166 13.01 -9.85 -9.14
N PRO A 167 13.32 -9.35 -7.93
CA PRO A 167 13.04 -10.06 -6.69
C PRO A 167 11.55 -10.11 -6.33
N MET A 168 10.71 -9.21 -6.87
CA MET A 168 9.28 -9.18 -6.61
C MET A 168 8.53 -10.07 -7.60
N HIS A 169 8.17 -11.29 -7.17
CA HIS A 169 7.37 -12.20 -7.98
C HIS A 169 5.92 -11.75 -8.06
N VAL A 170 5.38 -11.76 -9.28
CA VAL A 170 4.01 -11.37 -9.61
C VAL A 170 3.32 -12.54 -10.30
N LYS A 171 2.18 -12.95 -9.76
CA LYS A 171 1.33 -14.02 -10.30
C LYS A 171 0.04 -13.41 -10.84
N ARG A 172 -0.40 -13.86 -12.01
CA ARG A 172 -1.73 -13.57 -12.53
C ARG A 172 -2.76 -14.52 -11.90
N GLY A 173 -3.98 -14.03 -11.64
CA GLY A 173 -5.08 -14.82 -11.09
C GLY A 173 -5.46 -15.98 -12.01
N ASP A 174 -5.67 -17.17 -11.43
CA ASP A 174 -5.99 -18.41 -12.17
C ASP A 174 -7.43 -18.41 -12.69
N LYS A 175 -8.33 -17.58 -12.12
CA LYS A 175 -9.74 -17.42 -12.49
C LYS A 175 -10.54 -18.74 -12.50
N LEU A 176 -10.25 -19.63 -11.53
CA LEU A 176 -10.92 -20.92 -11.44
C LEU A 176 -12.42 -20.84 -11.15
N ASN A 177 -12.86 -19.78 -10.44
CA ASN A 177 -14.29 -19.55 -10.24
C ASN A 177 -14.89 -18.89 -11.49
N PRO A 178 -16.00 -19.42 -12.07
CA PRO A 178 -16.58 -18.89 -13.31
C PRO A 178 -17.04 -17.43 -13.22
N LEU A 179 -17.30 -16.91 -12.01
CA LEU A 179 -17.67 -15.52 -11.81
C LEU A 179 -16.57 -14.53 -12.23
N TYR A 180 -15.30 -14.92 -12.15
CA TYR A 180 -14.21 -14.05 -12.61
C TYR A 180 -14.25 -13.80 -14.12
N GLN A 181 -14.49 -14.87 -14.91
CA GLN A 181 -14.61 -14.72 -16.35
C GLN A 181 -15.92 -14.01 -16.72
N ALA A 182 -17.02 -14.33 -16.02
CA ALA A 182 -18.32 -13.68 -16.24
C ALA A 182 -18.24 -12.15 -16.00
N PHE A 183 -17.45 -11.70 -15.02
CA PHE A 183 -17.22 -10.26 -14.78
C PHE A 183 -16.43 -9.60 -15.92
N ILE A 184 -15.38 -10.26 -16.45
CA ILE A 184 -14.63 -9.78 -17.60
C ILE A 184 -15.52 -9.68 -18.84
N ASP A 185 -16.34 -10.72 -19.10
CA ASP A 185 -17.26 -10.75 -20.22
C ASP A 185 -18.37 -9.71 -20.10
N ALA A 186 -18.86 -9.46 -18.88
CA ALA A 186 -19.82 -8.39 -18.61
C ALA A 186 -19.23 -7.00 -18.94
N GLY A 187 -17.98 -6.77 -18.59
CA GLY A 187 -17.27 -5.53 -18.98
C GLY A 187 -17.20 -5.37 -20.51
N ARG A 188 -16.88 -6.46 -21.22
CA ARG A 188 -16.84 -6.48 -22.69
C ARG A 188 -18.24 -6.23 -23.31
N GLU A 189 -19.27 -6.86 -22.78
CA GLU A 189 -20.66 -6.68 -23.24
C GLU A 189 -21.14 -5.23 -22.99
N ALA A 190 -20.67 -4.60 -21.93
CA ALA A 190 -20.92 -3.19 -21.66
C ALA A 190 -20.12 -2.24 -22.58
N GLY A 191 -19.32 -2.77 -23.52
CA GLY A 191 -18.59 -1.99 -24.53
C GLY A 191 -17.17 -1.59 -24.14
N TYR A 192 -16.65 -2.09 -23.03
CA TYR A 192 -15.26 -1.81 -22.61
C TYR A 192 -14.28 -2.80 -23.27
N PRO A 193 -13.01 -2.39 -23.49
CA PRO A 193 -11.99 -3.31 -23.98
C PRO A 193 -11.67 -4.40 -22.96
N VAL A 194 -11.07 -5.48 -23.44
CA VAL A 194 -10.41 -6.50 -22.62
C VAL A 194 -8.92 -6.20 -22.63
N THR A 195 -8.30 -6.10 -21.48
CA THR A 195 -6.84 -5.97 -21.36
C THR A 195 -6.22 -7.33 -21.02
N GLN A 196 -5.16 -7.67 -21.73
CA GLN A 196 -4.37 -8.87 -21.43
C GLN A 196 -3.31 -8.61 -20.35
N ASP A 197 -2.86 -7.36 -20.23
CA ASP A 197 -1.86 -6.93 -19.25
C ASP A 197 -2.07 -5.45 -18.87
N TYR A 198 -2.81 -5.20 -17.81
CA TYR A 198 -3.10 -3.83 -17.35
C TYR A 198 -1.85 -3.11 -16.74
N ASN A 199 -0.76 -3.84 -16.52
CA ASN A 199 0.54 -3.30 -16.15
C ASN A 199 1.51 -3.20 -17.36
N GLY A 200 1.05 -3.62 -18.54
CA GLY A 200 1.72 -3.47 -19.83
C GLY A 200 1.35 -2.17 -20.54
N GLN A 201 1.18 -2.26 -21.85
CA GLN A 201 0.86 -1.10 -22.69
C GLN A 201 -0.54 -0.54 -22.40
N GLN A 202 -1.55 -1.41 -22.24
CA GLN A 202 -2.95 -1.03 -22.13
C GLN A 202 -3.49 -1.31 -20.72
N GLN A 203 -3.65 -0.25 -19.90
CA GLN A 203 -4.32 -0.39 -18.60
C GLN A 203 -5.85 -0.46 -18.76
N GLU A 204 -6.44 0.34 -19.65
CA GLU A 204 -7.91 0.42 -19.81
C GLU A 204 -8.52 -0.90 -20.26
N GLY A 205 -9.54 -1.36 -19.52
CA GLY A 205 -10.30 -2.56 -19.83
C GLY A 205 -10.47 -3.52 -18.66
N PHE A 206 -11.12 -4.65 -18.95
CA PHE A 206 -11.35 -5.74 -18.00
C PHE A 206 -10.35 -6.86 -18.24
N GLY A 207 -9.84 -7.47 -17.18
CA GLY A 207 -8.84 -8.52 -17.31
C GLY A 207 -8.57 -9.30 -16.02
N ALA A 208 -7.62 -10.23 -16.10
CA ALA A 208 -7.15 -10.97 -14.94
C ALA A 208 -6.31 -10.06 -14.02
N MET A 209 -6.58 -10.08 -12.73
CA MET A 209 -5.82 -9.33 -11.75
C MET A 209 -4.51 -10.04 -11.40
N GLU A 210 -3.47 -9.26 -11.15
CA GLU A 210 -2.16 -9.73 -10.70
C GLU A 210 -1.97 -9.54 -9.19
N MET A 211 -1.20 -10.45 -8.59
CA MET A 211 -0.95 -10.45 -7.15
C MET A 211 0.51 -10.76 -6.82
N THR A 212 1.00 -10.20 -5.72
CA THR A 212 2.32 -10.53 -5.15
C THR A 212 2.23 -11.81 -4.33
N VAL A 213 2.14 -12.94 -5.04
CA VAL A 213 2.12 -14.31 -4.49
C VAL A 213 3.14 -15.16 -5.24
N HIS A 214 3.92 -15.94 -4.49
CA HIS A 214 4.93 -16.84 -5.06
C HIS A 214 4.94 -18.15 -4.29
N ASN A 215 4.85 -19.27 -5.01
CA ASN A 215 4.81 -20.63 -4.43
C ASN A 215 3.77 -20.77 -3.29
N GLY A 216 2.59 -20.17 -3.46
CA GLY A 216 1.51 -20.21 -2.49
C GLY A 216 1.69 -19.29 -1.27
N PHE A 217 2.77 -18.50 -1.20
CA PHE A 217 3.01 -17.56 -0.12
C PHE A 217 2.73 -16.12 -0.57
N ARG A 218 2.27 -15.27 0.36
CA ARG A 218 2.38 -13.82 0.23
C ARG A 218 3.82 -13.44 -0.08
N TRP A 219 4.06 -12.74 -1.18
CA TRP A 219 5.39 -12.28 -1.53
C TRP A 219 5.56 -10.81 -1.14
N SER A 220 5.70 -10.59 0.17
CA SER A 220 5.91 -9.26 0.75
C SER A 220 7.29 -8.70 0.41
N ALA A 221 7.51 -7.40 0.63
CA ALA A 221 8.82 -6.79 0.52
C ALA A 221 9.86 -7.43 1.47
N ALA A 222 9.41 -7.99 2.61
CA ALA A 222 10.29 -8.76 3.48
C ALA A 222 10.78 -10.04 2.81
N ASN A 223 9.90 -10.75 2.10
CA ASN A 223 10.26 -11.97 1.36
C ASN A 223 11.15 -11.64 0.17
N ALA A 224 10.76 -10.66 -0.63
CA ALA A 224 11.42 -10.29 -1.87
C ALA A 224 12.80 -9.65 -1.67
N TYR A 225 12.93 -8.78 -0.67
CA TYR A 225 14.11 -7.92 -0.53
C TYR A 225 14.82 -8.06 0.82
N LEU A 226 14.11 -7.89 1.95
CA LEU A 226 14.78 -7.76 3.24
C LEU A 226 15.48 -9.05 3.69
N ARG A 227 14.86 -10.22 3.45
CA ARG A 227 15.50 -11.51 3.77
C ARG A 227 16.76 -11.77 2.94
N PRO A 228 16.76 -11.59 1.61
CA PRO A 228 17.99 -11.63 0.82
C PRO A 228 19.03 -10.59 1.29
N ALA A 229 18.63 -9.36 1.57
CA ALA A 229 19.53 -8.31 2.06
C ALA A 229 20.25 -8.73 3.34
N ARG A 230 19.53 -9.32 4.31
CA ARG A 230 20.12 -9.80 5.57
C ARG A 230 21.11 -10.94 5.38
N LYS A 231 20.93 -11.79 4.37
CA LYS A 231 21.88 -12.89 4.06
C LYS A 231 23.25 -12.38 3.62
N THR A 232 23.36 -11.13 3.16
CA THR A 232 24.66 -10.51 2.81
C THR A 232 25.54 -10.22 4.01
N GLY A 233 25.01 -10.30 5.24
CA GLY A 233 25.70 -9.89 6.47
C GLY A 233 25.85 -8.37 6.65
N ARG A 234 25.39 -7.55 5.70
CA ARG A 234 25.53 -6.07 5.71
C ARG A 234 24.29 -5.35 6.27
N VAL A 235 23.19 -6.04 6.45
CA VAL A 235 21.95 -5.46 6.97
C VAL A 235 21.65 -5.98 8.36
N LYS A 236 21.66 -5.09 9.34
CA LYS A 236 21.16 -5.34 10.69
C LYS A 236 19.71 -4.87 10.78
N LEU A 237 18.78 -5.78 11.09
CA LEU A 237 17.39 -5.47 11.38
C LEU A 237 17.18 -5.48 12.89
N VAL A 238 16.68 -4.38 13.44
CA VAL A 238 16.24 -4.29 14.83
C VAL A 238 14.74 -4.16 14.86
N THR A 239 14.06 -5.19 15.39
CA THR A 239 12.61 -5.20 15.61
C THR A 239 12.25 -4.65 16.99
N HIS A 240 10.99 -4.26 17.17
CA HIS A 240 10.50 -3.58 18.37
C HIS A 240 11.27 -2.28 18.66
N ALA A 241 11.78 -1.64 17.60
CA ALA A 241 12.51 -0.38 17.62
C ALA A 241 11.59 0.77 17.26
N PHE A 242 11.07 1.45 18.24
CA PHE A 242 10.18 2.60 18.07
C PHE A 242 11.01 3.87 17.86
N ALA A 243 11.18 4.31 16.61
CA ALA A 243 11.88 5.55 16.27
C ALA A 243 11.11 6.75 16.83
N GLN A 244 11.77 7.58 17.63
CA GLN A 244 11.17 8.69 18.35
C GLN A 244 11.52 10.04 17.72
N ARG A 245 12.77 10.21 17.28
CA ARG A 245 13.22 11.42 16.58
C ARG A 245 14.51 11.19 15.78
N ILE A 246 14.76 12.07 14.83
CA ILE A 246 16.02 12.17 14.11
C ILE A 246 17.01 12.97 14.98
N ILE A 247 18.24 12.49 15.11
CA ILE A 247 19.31 13.22 15.79
C ILE A 247 19.91 14.18 14.78
N LEU A 248 19.83 15.47 15.10
CA LEU A 248 20.32 16.57 14.26
C LEU A 248 21.49 17.28 14.92
N GLU A 249 22.54 17.57 14.15
CA GLU A 249 23.61 18.50 14.49
C GLU A 249 23.46 19.73 13.58
N GLY A 250 22.82 20.79 14.11
CA GLY A 250 22.34 21.90 13.31
C GLY A 250 21.30 21.45 12.29
N LYS A 251 21.57 21.64 11.01
CA LYS A 251 20.73 21.16 9.89
C LYS A 251 21.27 19.90 9.21
N LYS A 252 21.97 19.04 9.94
CA LYS A 252 22.51 17.78 9.44
C LYS A 252 21.99 16.61 10.27
N ALA A 253 21.37 15.63 9.63
CA ALA A 253 20.99 14.39 10.26
C ALA A 253 22.22 13.49 10.48
N VAL A 254 22.38 13.00 11.71
CA VAL A 254 23.53 12.17 12.12
C VAL A 254 23.11 10.84 12.74
N GLY A 255 21.82 10.63 12.98
CA GLY A 255 21.32 9.39 13.58
C GLY A 255 19.83 9.40 13.89
N VAL A 256 19.40 8.38 14.61
CA VAL A 256 18.02 8.17 15.05
C VAL A 256 18.02 7.76 16.51
N GLU A 257 17.20 8.41 17.31
CA GLU A 257 16.83 7.99 18.65
C GLU A 257 15.61 7.07 18.54
N TYR A 258 15.71 5.89 19.14
CA TYR A 258 14.61 4.93 19.18
C TYR A 258 14.49 4.25 20.53
N ARG A 259 13.29 3.86 20.92
CA ARG A 259 13.00 3.09 22.13
C ARG A 259 12.86 1.60 21.80
N ARG A 260 13.50 0.75 22.61
CA ARG A 260 13.34 -0.72 22.55
C ARG A 260 13.11 -1.26 23.97
N GLY A 261 11.91 -1.75 24.22
CA GLY A 261 11.44 -1.98 25.59
C GLY A 261 11.48 -0.65 26.38
N ASP A 262 12.13 -0.67 27.54
CA ASP A 262 12.29 0.52 28.40
C ASP A 262 13.55 1.34 28.11
N LYS A 263 14.35 0.92 27.12
CA LYS A 263 15.63 1.60 26.82
C LYS A 263 15.47 2.53 25.63
N VAL A 264 15.95 3.77 25.80
CA VAL A 264 16.19 4.71 24.70
C VAL A 264 17.60 4.46 24.18
N VAL A 265 17.75 4.34 22.88
CA VAL A 265 19.01 4.02 22.21
C VAL A 265 19.23 5.00 21.07
N GLU A 266 20.45 5.52 20.95
CA GLU A 266 20.88 6.29 19.79
C GLU A 266 21.64 5.41 18.81
N ALA A 267 21.31 5.50 17.52
CA ALA A 267 22.09 4.92 16.43
C ALA A 267 22.64 6.04 15.55
N ARG A 268 23.91 5.92 15.16
CA ARG A 268 24.60 6.92 14.33
C ARG A 268 24.80 6.43 12.89
N ALA A 269 24.58 7.33 11.94
CA ALA A 269 24.80 7.09 10.50
C ALA A 269 26.00 7.90 10.01
N ARG A 270 26.92 7.25 9.29
CA ARG A 270 28.04 7.93 8.62
C ARG A 270 27.61 8.76 7.41
N ARG A 271 26.47 8.38 6.79
CA ARG A 271 25.93 8.99 5.57
C ARG A 271 24.50 9.45 5.83
N ASP A 272 23.52 8.82 5.18
CA ASP A 272 22.12 9.26 5.25
C ASP A 272 21.33 8.53 6.33
N VAL A 273 20.42 9.26 6.97
CA VAL A 273 19.24 8.75 7.63
C VAL A 273 18.10 8.78 6.62
N ILE A 274 17.41 7.65 6.43
CA ILE A 274 16.38 7.46 5.42
C ILE A 274 15.07 7.09 6.13
N ILE A 275 14.07 7.93 5.99
CA ILE A 275 12.73 7.68 6.53
C ILE A 275 11.93 6.93 5.48
N ALA A 276 11.39 5.75 5.84
CA ALA A 276 10.52 4.91 5.02
C ALA A 276 9.37 4.35 5.89
N ALA A 277 8.76 5.24 6.69
CA ALA A 277 7.84 4.90 7.76
C ALA A 277 6.37 5.05 7.38
N SER A 278 6.04 5.18 6.07
CA SER A 278 4.70 5.37 5.52
C SER A 278 4.15 6.80 5.67
N SER A 279 3.10 7.10 4.91
CA SER A 279 2.50 8.44 4.79
C SER A 279 1.92 9.01 6.09
N ILE A 280 1.84 8.22 7.16
CA ILE A 280 1.43 8.71 8.48
C ILE A 280 2.65 8.93 9.37
N ASN A 281 3.54 7.95 9.47
CA ASN A 281 4.66 8.03 10.42
C ASN A 281 5.86 8.81 9.86
N SER A 282 6.03 8.92 8.53
CA SER A 282 7.14 9.70 7.96
C SER A 282 7.00 11.20 8.27
N PRO A 283 5.87 11.87 8.00
CA PRO A 283 5.69 13.26 8.43
C PRO A 283 5.67 13.39 9.95
N LYS A 284 5.07 12.46 10.70
CA LYS A 284 5.09 12.46 12.17
C LYS A 284 6.52 12.50 12.71
N LEU A 285 7.41 11.66 12.18
CA LEU A 285 8.81 11.61 12.64
C LEU A 285 9.57 12.89 12.30
N LEU A 286 9.31 13.50 11.14
CA LEU A 286 9.87 14.83 10.80
C LEU A 286 9.40 15.89 11.79
N GLN A 287 8.10 15.96 12.05
CA GLN A 287 7.51 16.93 12.98
C GLN A 287 8.06 16.75 14.40
N LEU A 288 8.10 15.51 14.93
CA LEU A 288 8.70 15.21 16.24
C LEU A 288 10.19 15.59 16.33
N SER A 289 10.86 15.69 15.18
CA SER A 289 12.27 16.12 15.08
C SER A 289 12.44 17.64 14.87
N GLY A 290 11.35 18.41 14.96
CA GLY A 290 11.38 19.86 14.78
C GLY A 290 11.40 20.32 13.32
N ILE A 291 11.07 19.42 12.37
CA ILE A 291 11.02 19.72 10.93
C ILE A 291 9.55 19.69 10.47
N GLY A 292 8.99 20.85 10.12
CA GLY A 292 7.60 20.94 9.71
C GLY A 292 7.01 22.35 9.84
N PRO A 293 5.67 22.50 9.64
CA PRO A 293 5.02 23.79 9.74
C PRO A 293 5.16 24.40 11.14
N THR A 294 5.70 25.61 11.22
CA THR A 294 5.98 26.33 12.49
C THR A 294 4.77 26.33 13.43
N GLN A 295 3.55 26.52 12.91
CA GLN A 295 2.35 26.58 13.74
C GLN A 295 1.99 25.21 14.36
N VAL A 296 2.13 24.13 13.59
CA VAL A 296 1.90 22.75 14.07
C VAL A 296 2.87 22.40 15.17
N LEU A 297 4.18 22.66 14.95
CA LEU A 297 5.22 22.37 15.93
C LEU A 297 5.03 23.17 17.22
N LYS A 298 4.71 24.47 17.10
CA LYS A 298 4.43 25.33 18.25
C LYS A 298 3.22 24.85 19.05
N ALA A 299 2.14 24.45 18.38
CA ALA A 299 0.95 23.94 19.05
C ALA A 299 1.23 22.63 19.81
N ALA A 300 2.10 21.77 19.25
CA ALA A 300 2.53 20.50 19.86
C ALA A 300 3.64 20.66 20.92
N GLY A 301 4.12 21.90 21.19
CA GLY A 301 5.21 22.13 22.14
C GLY A 301 6.58 21.63 21.66
N ILE A 302 6.80 21.50 20.35
CA ILE A 302 8.04 21.00 19.75
C ILE A 302 8.90 22.17 19.29
N PRO A 303 10.18 22.24 19.70
CA PRO A 303 11.10 23.27 19.24
C PRO A 303 11.31 23.21 17.72
N LEU A 304 11.19 24.37 17.06
CA LEU A 304 11.44 24.49 15.63
C LEU A 304 12.94 24.36 15.31
N VAL A 305 13.28 23.43 14.43
CA VAL A 305 14.61 23.29 13.81
C VAL A 305 14.59 23.81 12.37
N HIS A 306 13.55 23.44 11.62
CA HIS A 306 13.42 23.84 10.22
C HIS A 306 11.95 23.99 9.82
N ASP A 307 11.59 25.20 9.39
CA ASP A 307 10.24 25.45 8.87
C ASP A 307 10.11 24.87 7.46
N LEU A 308 9.22 23.88 7.32
CA LEU A 308 8.96 23.17 6.07
C LEU A 308 7.46 22.90 5.97
N GLN A 309 6.74 23.81 5.30
CA GLN A 309 5.28 23.90 5.33
C GLN A 309 4.56 22.68 4.79
N GLY A 310 5.16 21.93 3.86
CA GLY A 310 4.54 20.75 3.25
C GLY A 310 4.53 19.50 4.12
N VAL A 311 5.27 19.47 5.24
CA VAL A 311 5.36 18.26 6.09
C VAL A 311 4.02 17.97 6.76
N GLY A 312 3.44 16.83 6.39
CA GLY A 312 2.13 16.38 6.87
C GLY A 312 0.96 16.88 6.04
N GLU A 313 1.15 17.80 5.11
CA GLU A 313 0.11 18.33 4.23
C GLU A 313 -0.07 17.47 2.97
N ASN A 314 -1.10 17.74 2.16
CA ASN A 314 -1.38 17.01 0.90
C ASN A 314 -1.74 15.52 1.11
N LEU A 315 -2.22 15.12 2.28
CA LEU A 315 -2.71 13.76 2.50
C LEU A 315 -3.89 13.46 1.58
N HIS A 316 -3.83 12.36 0.87
CA HIS A 316 -4.94 11.86 0.06
C HIS A 316 -4.87 10.34 -0.08
N ASP A 317 -5.99 9.74 -0.52
CA ASP A 317 -6.22 8.31 -0.52
C ASP A 317 -7.25 7.93 -1.59
N HIS A 318 -7.40 6.65 -1.88
CA HIS A 318 -8.52 6.11 -2.63
C HIS A 318 -9.65 5.75 -1.66
N LEU A 319 -10.87 6.15 -2.03
CA LEU A 319 -12.09 5.64 -1.41
C LEU A 319 -12.71 4.55 -2.28
N GLU A 320 -13.41 3.62 -1.67
CA GLU A 320 -14.17 2.59 -2.36
C GLU A 320 -15.51 2.31 -1.67
N VAL A 321 -16.42 1.72 -2.39
CA VAL A 321 -17.62 1.08 -1.85
C VAL A 321 -17.67 -0.38 -2.30
N TYR A 322 -18.35 -1.21 -1.53
CA TYR A 322 -18.68 -2.59 -1.93
C TYR A 322 -20.02 -2.59 -2.61
N PHE A 323 -20.02 -2.93 -3.89
CA PHE A 323 -21.24 -3.20 -4.63
C PHE A 323 -21.54 -4.70 -4.51
N GLN A 324 -22.63 -5.07 -3.85
CA GLN A 324 -22.91 -6.46 -3.46
C GLN A 324 -24.18 -6.99 -4.10
N VAL A 325 -24.09 -8.22 -4.61
CA VAL A 325 -25.16 -8.90 -5.33
C VAL A 325 -25.32 -10.32 -4.80
N LYS A 326 -26.58 -10.77 -4.58
CA LYS A 326 -26.86 -12.18 -4.32
C LYS A 326 -26.53 -13.03 -5.54
N CYS A 327 -25.96 -14.20 -5.30
CA CYS A 327 -25.68 -15.18 -6.34
C CYS A 327 -26.76 -16.27 -6.36
N LYS A 328 -27.33 -16.55 -7.55
CA LYS A 328 -28.33 -17.62 -7.76
C LYS A 328 -27.77 -19.01 -7.48
N LEU A 329 -26.46 -19.20 -7.68
CA LEU A 329 -25.78 -20.49 -7.59
C LEU A 329 -24.88 -20.59 -6.35
N PRO A 330 -24.74 -21.78 -5.74
CA PRO A 330 -23.91 -21.98 -4.54
C PRO A 330 -22.41 -22.14 -4.87
N ILE A 331 -21.87 -21.26 -5.72
CA ILE A 331 -20.49 -21.34 -6.24
C ILE A 331 -19.53 -20.31 -5.61
N THR A 332 -20.03 -19.48 -4.70
CA THR A 332 -19.22 -18.41 -4.09
C THR A 332 -18.47 -18.88 -2.84
N LEU A 333 -17.45 -18.13 -2.46
CA LEU A 333 -16.65 -18.42 -1.27
C LEU A 333 -17.43 -18.29 0.05
N ASN A 334 -18.63 -17.66 0.04
CA ASN A 334 -19.49 -17.61 1.23
C ASN A 334 -19.76 -19.01 1.81
N GLY A 335 -19.88 -20.05 0.98
CA GLY A 335 -20.04 -21.44 1.41
C GLY A 335 -18.76 -22.08 2.02
N LYS A 336 -17.64 -21.35 2.09
CA LYS A 336 -16.36 -21.80 2.64
C LYS A 336 -15.88 -20.99 3.84
N LEU A 337 -16.74 -20.11 4.39
CA LEU A 337 -16.38 -19.21 5.48
C LEU A 337 -16.70 -19.79 6.88
N ASP A 338 -17.25 -20.99 6.97
CA ASP A 338 -17.41 -21.73 8.24
C ASP A 338 -16.07 -22.21 8.81
N TYR A 339 -16.04 -22.55 10.11
CA TYR A 339 -14.82 -22.94 10.80
C TYR A 339 -14.16 -24.20 10.26
N LEU A 340 -14.95 -25.20 9.84
CA LEU A 340 -14.44 -26.45 9.31
C LEU A 340 -13.78 -26.22 7.94
N SER A 341 -14.45 -25.51 7.05
CA SER A 341 -13.91 -25.15 5.73
C SER A 341 -12.63 -24.32 5.86
N LYS A 342 -12.61 -23.31 6.75
CA LYS A 342 -11.39 -22.53 7.04
C LYS A 342 -10.27 -23.39 7.59
N GLY A 343 -10.59 -24.35 8.47
CA GLY A 343 -9.61 -25.32 8.99
C GLY A 343 -9.01 -26.20 7.89
N MET A 344 -9.83 -26.73 6.98
CA MET A 344 -9.37 -27.52 5.84
C MET A 344 -8.52 -26.70 4.86
N ILE A 345 -8.94 -25.48 4.51
CA ILE A 345 -8.16 -24.57 3.67
C ILE A 345 -6.81 -24.26 4.30
N GLY A 346 -6.80 -23.99 5.60
CA GLY A 346 -5.58 -23.75 6.35
C GLY A 346 -4.65 -24.97 6.38
N ALA A 347 -5.18 -26.17 6.60
CA ALA A 347 -4.42 -27.43 6.60
C ALA A 347 -3.82 -27.72 5.21
N GLU A 348 -4.61 -27.61 4.15
CA GLU A 348 -4.13 -27.77 2.77
C GLU A 348 -2.98 -26.80 2.48
N TRP A 349 -3.15 -25.51 2.83
CA TRP A 349 -2.10 -24.54 2.63
C TRP A 349 -0.85 -24.82 3.48
N VAL A 350 -1.00 -25.23 4.74
CA VAL A 350 0.16 -25.55 5.61
C VAL A 350 0.95 -26.72 5.05
N LEU A 351 0.29 -27.73 4.50
CA LEU A 351 0.94 -28.96 4.01
C LEU A 351 1.45 -28.81 2.57
N LEU A 352 0.65 -28.21 1.68
CA LEU A 352 0.89 -28.25 0.23
C LEU A 352 1.17 -26.89 -0.39
N LYS A 353 0.81 -25.77 0.28
CA LYS A 353 0.89 -24.41 -0.25
C LYS A 353 0.03 -24.19 -1.50
N THR A 354 -1.08 -24.91 -1.61
CA THR A 354 -2.00 -24.90 -2.74
C THR A 354 -3.43 -24.55 -2.31
N GLY A 355 -4.38 -24.65 -3.24
CA GLY A 355 -5.80 -24.48 -3.00
C GLY A 355 -6.21 -23.02 -2.69
N LEU A 356 -7.37 -22.89 -2.06
CA LEU A 356 -7.94 -21.58 -1.74
C LEU A 356 -7.07 -20.75 -0.78
N GLY A 357 -6.19 -21.40 -0.01
CA GLY A 357 -5.23 -20.72 0.87
C GLY A 357 -4.14 -19.93 0.13
N SER A 358 -3.86 -20.29 -1.12
CA SER A 358 -2.72 -19.78 -1.91
C SER A 358 -3.04 -18.59 -2.83
N THR A 359 -4.23 -18.01 -2.73
CA THR A 359 -4.67 -16.85 -3.52
C THR A 359 -5.29 -15.78 -2.62
N ASN A 360 -5.26 -14.52 -3.09
CA ASN A 360 -5.93 -13.40 -2.43
C ASN A 360 -7.41 -13.28 -2.80
N HIS A 361 -7.91 -14.11 -3.70
CA HIS A 361 -9.25 -14.13 -4.25
C HIS A 361 -9.68 -12.90 -5.07
N PHE A 362 -8.81 -11.93 -5.31
CA PHE A 362 -9.03 -10.87 -6.28
C PHE A 362 -8.38 -11.28 -7.61
N GLU A 363 -9.11 -11.98 -8.48
CA GLU A 363 -8.53 -12.60 -9.68
C GLU A 363 -9.05 -11.99 -10.99
N SER A 364 -10.00 -11.05 -10.92
CA SER A 364 -10.40 -10.22 -12.06
C SER A 364 -10.59 -8.77 -11.64
N CYS A 365 -10.38 -7.86 -12.59
CA CYS A 365 -10.42 -6.41 -12.39
C CYS A 365 -10.98 -5.70 -13.62
N GLY A 366 -11.21 -4.41 -13.44
CA GLY A 366 -11.47 -3.48 -14.52
C GLY A 366 -10.87 -2.12 -14.23
N PHE A 367 -10.37 -1.46 -15.26
CA PHE A 367 -9.92 -0.07 -15.25
C PHE A 367 -10.66 0.67 -16.36
N ILE A 368 -11.51 1.63 -15.99
CA ILE A 368 -12.35 2.33 -16.97
C ILE A 368 -12.31 3.84 -16.74
N ARG A 369 -12.77 4.57 -17.73
CA ARG A 369 -12.97 6.02 -17.63
C ARG A 369 -14.39 6.31 -17.14
N SER A 370 -14.54 7.29 -16.25
CA SER A 370 -15.85 7.69 -15.71
C SER A 370 -16.72 8.41 -16.74
N ALA A 371 -16.09 9.16 -17.67
CA ALA A 371 -16.79 9.97 -18.67
C ALA A 371 -15.95 10.18 -19.94
N ALA A 372 -16.59 10.69 -20.99
CA ALA A 372 -15.87 11.29 -22.12
C ALA A 372 -15.05 12.49 -21.66
N GLY A 373 -13.93 12.77 -22.33
CA GLY A 373 -12.99 13.82 -21.93
C GLY A 373 -11.93 13.39 -20.92
N ILE A 374 -12.05 12.19 -20.34
CA ILE A 374 -11.05 11.59 -19.45
C ILE A 374 -10.06 10.78 -20.29
N ALA A 375 -8.77 11.16 -20.27
CA ALA A 375 -7.77 10.61 -21.18
C ALA A 375 -7.36 9.16 -20.85
N TYR A 376 -7.43 8.73 -19.59
CA TYR A 376 -7.03 7.41 -19.11
C TYR A 376 -7.88 7.01 -17.90
N PRO A 377 -7.94 5.73 -17.54
CA PRO A 377 -8.83 5.23 -16.49
C PRO A 377 -8.75 6.02 -15.18
N ASP A 378 -9.90 6.27 -14.58
CA ASP A 378 -10.05 6.93 -13.28
C ASP A 378 -10.97 6.16 -12.33
N ILE A 379 -11.45 4.98 -12.75
CA ILE A 379 -12.20 4.03 -11.93
C ILE A 379 -11.49 2.68 -11.94
N GLN A 380 -11.34 2.06 -10.78
CA GLN A 380 -10.82 0.70 -10.62
C GLN A 380 -11.90 -0.20 -10.02
N TYR A 381 -11.93 -1.44 -10.52
CA TYR A 381 -12.73 -2.55 -10.00
C TYR A 381 -11.84 -3.67 -9.49
N HIS A 382 -12.16 -4.18 -8.28
CA HIS A 382 -11.66 -5.45 -7.78
C HIS A 382 -12.85 -6.39 -7.60
N PHE A 383 -12.86 -7.51 -8.30
CA PHE A 383 -13.95 -8.47 -8.20
C PHE A 383 -13.63 -9.56 -7.19
N LEU A 384 -14.59 -9.88 -6.33
CA LEU A 384 -14.51 -10.93 -5.32
C LEU A 384 -15.72 -11.86 -5.41
N PRO A 385 -15.55 -13.19 -5.60
CA PRO A 385 -16.66 -14.15 -5.62
C PRO A 385 -17.14 -14.50 -4.20
N ALA A 386 -17.33 -13.48 -3.37
CA ALA A 386 -17.85 -13.53 -2.01
C ALA A 386 -18.53 -12.21 -1.69
N ALA A 387 -19.54 -12.21 -0.83
CA ALA A 387 -20.10 -11.01 -0.23
C ALA A 387 -19.71 -10.95 1.26
N VAL A 388 -18.79 -10.05 1.58
CA VAL A 388 -18.23 -9.86 2.93
C VAL A 388 -18.21 -8.39 3.30
N ARG A 389 -18.16 -8.10 4.59
CA ARG A 389 -17.99 -6.77 5.15
C ARG A 389 -16.49 -6.42 5.25
N TYR A 390 -16.17 -5.15 5.55
CA TYR A 390 -14.78 -4.69 5.76
C TYR A 390 -14.05 -5.44 6.89
N ASP A 391 -14.77 -5.94 7.89
CA ASP A 391 -14.20 -6.78 8.95
C ASP A 391 -14.00 -8.25 8.55
N GLY A 392 -14.26 -8.60 7.29
CA GLY A 392 -14.15 -9.95 6.75
C GLY A 392 -15.28 -10.91 7.13
N LYS A 393 -16.32 -10.41 7.82
CA LYS A 393 -17.52 -11.20 8.15
C LYS A 393 -18.48 -11.27 6.96
N ILE A 394 -19.32 -12.29 6.93
CA ILE A 394 -20.37 -12.46 5.92
C ILE A 394 -21.30 -11.24 5.95
N ALA A 395 -21.56 -10.66 4.77
CA ALA A 395 -22.41 -9.48 4.63
C ALA A 395 -23.90 -9.82 4.85
N PHE A 396 -24.34 -10.98 4.31
CA PHE A 396 -25.71 -11.50 4.45
C PHE A 396 -25.73 -13.04 4.34
N LYS A 397 -26.81 -13.67 4.76
CA LYS A 397 -26.96 -15.13 4.70
C LYS A 397 -27.14 -15.60 3.24
N GLY A 398 -26.34 -16.58 2.81
CA GLY A 398 -26.41 -17.19 1.47
C GLY A 398 -25.17 -16.87 0.62
N HIS A 399 -25.32 -17.05 -0.68
CA HIS A 399 -24.27 -16.85 -1.67
C HIS A 399 -24.34 -15.44 -2.27
N GLY A 400 -23.19 -14.81 -2.46
CA GLY A 400 -23.08 -13.51 -3.08
C GLY A 400 -21.69 -13.26 -3.64
N PHE A 401 -21.59 -12.27 -4.49
CA PHE A 401 -20.34 -11.72 -4.98
C PHE A 401 -20.34 -10.20 -4.84
N GLN A 402 -19.16 -9.62 -4.85
CA GLN A 402 -19.03 -8.18 -4.73
C GLN A 402 -17.97 -7.61 -5.64
N VAL A 403 -18.13 -6.34 -5.93
CA VAL A 403 -17.15 -5.51 -6.62
C VAL A 403 -16.76 -4.40 -5.68
N HIS A 404 -15.46 -4.25 -5.42
CA HIS A 404 -14.93 -3.04 -4.80
C HIS A 404 -14.71 -2.03 -5.92
N VAL A 405 -15.29 -0.88 -5.80
CA VAL A 405 -15.23 0.17 -6.82
C VAL A 405 -15.01 1.53 -6.20
N GLY A 406 -14.13 2.31 -6.80
CA GLY A 406 -13.88 3.69 -6.39
C GLY A 406 -13.11 4.49 -7.42
N PRO A 407 -13.18 5.84 -7.31
CA PRO A 407 -12.39 6.74 -8.12
C PRO A 407 -10.92 6.69 -7.72
N MET A 408 -10.02 6.81 -8.70
CA MET A 408 -8.58 6.70 -8.47
C MET A 408 -7.84 8.04 -8.41
N ARG A 409 -8.51 9.16 -8.68
CA ARG A 409 -7.86 10.48 -8.76
C ARG A 409 -8.55 11.52 -7.89
N THR A 410 -8.69 11.20 -6.60
CA THR A 410 -9.31 12.10 -5.62
C THR A 410 -8.67 13.49 -5.63
N LYS A 411 -9.48 14.52 -5.55
CA LYS A 411 -9.08 15.95 -5.45
C LYS A 411 -9.12 16.47 -4.02
N SER A 412 -9.82 15.81 -3.14
CA SER A 412 -9.84 16.11 -1.71
C SER A 412 -8.43 15.97 -1.11
N ARG A 413 -8.06 16.91 -0.23
CA ARG A 413 -6.76 16.93 0.44
C ARG A 413 -6.94 17.16 1.93
N GLY A 414 -6.08 16.50 2.69
CA GLY A 414 -6.03 16.56 4.13
C GLY A 414 -4.61 16.64 4.66
N HIS A 415 -4.43 16.23 5.92
CA HIS A 415 -3.16 16.36 6.61
C HIS A 415 -2.92 15.29 7.67
N VAL A 416 -1.66 15.19 8.09
CA VAL A 416 -1.19 14.44 9.27
C VAL A 416 -0.42 15.39 10.16
N ARG A 417 -0.88 15.65 11.39
CA ARG A 417 -0.28 16.61 12.31
C ARG A 417 -0.07 16.02 13.69
N VAL A 418 1.11 16.22 14.26
CA VAL A 418 1.33 15.89 15.67
C VAL A 418 0.57 16.86 16.57
N THR A 419 0.05 16.36 17.68
CA THR A 419 -0.74 17.11 18.66
C THR A 419 0.02 17.35 19.96
N SER A 420 1.12 16.62 20.15
CA SER A 420 2.03 16.80 21.30
C SER A 420 3.46 16.37 20.94
N SER A 421 4.39 16.61 21.84
CA SER A 421 5.79 16.16 21.74
C SER A 421 6.00 14.69 22.14
N ALA A 422 4.96 13.98 22.60
CA ALA A 422 5.03 12.59 23.00
C ALA A 422 5.00 11.67 21.76
N PRO A 423 6.07 10.90 21.48
CA PRO A 423 6.13 10.07 20.26
C PRO A 423 5.07 8.96 20.20
N GLU A 424 4.56 8.52 21.34
CA GLU A 424 3.53 7.47 21.45
C GLU A 424 2.15 7.93 21.02
N GLU A 425 1.86 9.23 21.10
CA GLU A 425 0.56 9.75 20.73
C GLU A 425 0.32 9.61 19.22
N SER A 426 -0.89 9.17 18.87
CA SER A 426 -1.31 9.13 17.47
C SER A 426 -1.43 10.55 16.93
N PRO A 427 -0.94 10.82 15.71
CA PRO A 427 -1.15 12.12 15.11
C PRO A 427 -2.62 12.32 14.77
N GLU A 428 -3.04 13.57 14.62
CA GLU A 428 -4.27 13.92 13.95
C GLU A 428 -4.16 13.52 12.47
N ILE A 429 -5.14 12.75 11.97
CA ILE A 429 -5.20 12.27 10.59
C ILE A 429 -6.55 12.71 10.04
N LEU A 430 -6.56 13.64 9.12
CA LEU A 430 -7.76 14.09 8.42
C LEU A 430 -7.51 13.99 6.93
N PHE A 431 -8.27 13.15 6.23
CA PHE A 431 -8.21 13.10 4.76
C PHE A 431 -9.05 14.18 4.11
N ASN A 432 -10.06 14.69 4.84
CA ASN A 432 -11.04 15.63 4.33
C ASN A 432 -11.75 15.06 3.08
N TYR A 433 -12.06 13.76 3.15
CA TYR A 433 -12.69 13.02 2.06
C TYR A 433 -13.94 13.70 1.54
N MET A 434 -14.15 13.63 0.22
CA MET A 434 -15.32 14.18 -0.48
C MET A 434 -15.50 15.70 -0.30
N SER A 435 -14.45 16.45 0.04
CA SER A 435 -14.47 17.91 0.14
C SER A 435 -14.52 18.62 -1.21
N HIS A 436 -14.13 17.92 -2.30
CA HIS A 436 -14.16 18.46 -3.66
C HIS A 436 -15.40 17.99 -4.43
N PRO A 437 -16.11 18.89 -5.16
CA PRO A 437 -17.32 18.51 -5.90
C PRO A 437 -17.12 17.41 -6.94
N ASP A 438 -15.96 17.36 -7.60
CA ASP A 438 -15.68 16.37 -8.63
C ASP A 438 -15.59 14.95 -8.04
N ASP A 439 -15.12 14.78 -6.78
CA ASP A 439 -15.05 13.48 -6.13
C ASP A 439 -16.44 12.85 -6.02
N TRP A 440 -17.49 13.65 -5.80
CA TRP A 440 -18.89 13.20 -5.80
C TRP A 440 -19.36 12.75 -7.18
N GLN A 441 -19.03 13.52 -8.24
CA GLN A 441 -19.42 13.17 -9.61
C GLN A 441 -18.77 11.85 -10.04
N GLU A 442 -17.47 11.69 -9.78
CA GLU A 442 -16.74 10.47 -10.08
C GLU A 442 -17.31 9.27 -9.30
N PHE A 443 -17.66 9.45 -8.02
CA PHE A 443 -18.22 8.36 -7.22
C PHE A 443 -19.65 7.96 -7.66
N ARG A 444 -20.48 8.93 -8.04
CA ARG A 444 -21.81 8.64 -8.63
C ARG A 444 -21.66 7.83 -9.93
N ALA A 445 -20.67 8.19 -10.77
CA ALA A 445 -20.35 7.44 -11.97
C ALA A 445 -19.94 6.00 -11.62
N CYS A 446 -19.12 5.78 -10.59
CA CYS A 446 -18.76 4.44 -10.11
C CYS A 446 -20.01 3.58 -9.87
N ILE A 447 -21.01 4.08 -9.14
CA ILE A 447 -22.23 3.33 -8.83
C ILE A 447 -23.03 3.01 -10.10
N ARG A 448 -23.24 4.01 -10.97
CA ARG A 448 -24.06 3.84 -12.18
C ARG A 448 -23.43 2.89 -13.19
N LEU A 449 -22.15 3.07 -13.46
CA LEU A 449 -21.41 2.20 -14.39
C LEU A 449 -21.26 0.78 -13.84
N THR A 450 -21.13 0.61 -12.53
CA THR A 450 -21.14 -0.73 -11.91
C THR A 450 -22.47 -1.44 -12.14
N ARG A 451 -23.62 -0.76 -11.99
CA ARG A 451 -24.93 -1.34 -12.27
C ARG A 451 -25.08 -1.76 -13.74
N GLU A 452 -24.61 -0.91 -14.66
CA GLU A 452 -24.62 -1.24 -16.08
C GLU A 452 -23.81 -2.51 -16.38
N ILE A 453 -22.57 -2.60 -15.83
CA ILE A 453 -21.70 -3.75 -16.03
C ILE A 453 -22.29 -5.02 -15.38
N ILE A 454 -22.72 -4.93 -14.13
CA ILE A 454 -23.35 -6.07 -13.44
C ILE A 454 -24.68 -6.47 -14.12
N GLY A 455 -25.34 -5.53 -14.80
CA GLY A 455 -26.58 -5.73 -15.57
C GLY A 455 -26.44 -6.60 -16.82
N GLN A 456 -25.23 -6.82 -17.33
CA GLN A 456 -24.97 -7.50 -18.59
C GLN A 456 -25.34 -8.99 -18.58
N HIS A 457 -25.52 -9.56 -19.80
CA HIS A 457 -25.98 -10.92 -20.02
C HIS A 457 -25.01 -11.98 -19.44
N ALA A 458 -23.73 -11.77 -19.53
CA ALA A 458 -22.71 -12.68 -18.98
C ALA A 458 -22.89 -12.99 -17.48
N LEU A 459 -23.45 -12.06 -16.70
CA LEU A 459 -23.73 -12.26 -15.27
C LEU A 459 -25.17 -12.73 -14.99
N GLU A 460 -26.07 -12.79 -15.97
CA GLU A 460 -27.47 -13.18 -15.79
C GLU A 460 -27.64 -14.57 -15.13
N PRO A 461 -26.88 -15.62 -15.48
CA PRO A 461 -26.97 -16.92 -14.83
C PRO A 461 -26.67 -16.91 -13.34
N TYR A 462 -25.92 -15.93 -12.89
CA TYR A 462 -25.39 -15.82 -11.52
C TYR A 462 -26.05 -14.73 -10.69
N ARG A 463 -26.45 -13.62 -11.32
CA ARG A 463 -26.97 -12.41 -10.69
C ARG A 463 -28.40 -12.60 -10.19
N ALA A 464 -28.62 -12.33 -8.90
CA ALA A 464 -29.93 -12.17 -8.30
C ALA A 464 -30.15 -10.73 -7.84
N GLU A 465 -30.57 -10.50 -6.61
CA GLU A 465 -30.89 -9.20 -6.02
C GLU A 465 -29.62 -8.37 -5.73
N GLU A 466 -29.64 -7.08 -6.10
CA GLU A 466 -28.66 -6.08 -5.63
C GLU A 466 -28.91 -5.79 -4.16
N ILE A 467 -27.93 -6.05 -3.31
CA ILE A 467 -28.02 -5.84 -1.85
C ILE A 467 -27.46 -4.50 -1.45
N GLN A 468 -26.30 -4.13 -2.01
CA GLN A 468 -25.63 -2.88 -1.73
C GLN A 468 -25.13 -2.27 -3.04
N PRO A 469 -25.50 -1.00 -3.33
CA PRO A 469 -26.28 -0.05 -2.51
C PRO A 469 -27.77 -0.39 -2.36
N GLY A 470 -28.34 -1.27 -3.17
CA GLY A 470 -29.76 -1.61 -3.23
C GLY A 470 -30.50 -0.85 -4.35
N SER A 471 -31.47 -1.53 -4.98
CA SER A 471 -32.15 -1.03 -6.18
C SER A 471 -32.91 0.29 -5.97
N ALA A 472 -33.24 0.67 -4.75
CA ALA A 472 -33.91 1.93 -4.43
C ALA A 472 -32.97 3.16 -4.49
N VAL A 473 -31.65 2.96 -4.43
CA VAL A 473 -30.65 4.05 -4.44
C VAL A 473 -30.37 4.45 -5.88
N GLN A 474 -31.14 5.41 -6.44
CA GLN A 474 -31.07 5.80 -7.86
C GLN A 474 -30.70 7.27 -8.09
N SER A 475 -31.30 8.21 -7.32
CA SER A 475 -31.03 9.63 -7.49
C SER A 475 -29.63 10.01 -7.01
N ASP A 476 -29.14 11.18 -7.42
CA ASP A 476 -27.85 11.69 -6.95
C ASP A 476 -27.82 11.81 -5.43
N GLU A 477 -28.90 12.33 -4.84
CA GLU A 477 -29.01 12.53 -3.39
C GLU A 477 -29.00 11.16 -2.65
N ALA A 478 -29.67 10.14 -3.18
CA ALA A 478 -29.69 8.81 -2.60
C ALA A 478 -28.31 8.12 -2.71
N ILE A 479 -27.64 8.29 -3.84
CA ILE A 479 -26.26 7.79 -4.04
C ILE A 479 -25.29 8.51 -3.09
N ASP A 480 -25.39 9.83 -2.97
CA ASP A 480 -24.55 10.60 -2.04
C ASP A 480 -24.78 10.21 -0.58
N ALA A 481 -26.02 9.98 -0.18
CA ALA A 481 -26.34 9.50 1.15
C ALA A 481 -25.72 8.12 1.42
N PHE A 482 -25.82 7.21 0.44
CA PHE A 482 -25.19 5.90 0.50
C PHE A 482 -23.66 6.01 0.60
N ILE A 483 -23.02 6.85 -0.21
CA ILE A 483 -21.56 7.07 -0.17
C ILE A 483 -21.15 7.59 1.21
N ARG A 484 -21.83 8.62 1.77
CA ARG A 484 -21.50 9.16 3.10
C ARG A 484 -21.50 8.10 4.19
N GLU A 485 -22.41 7.13 4.09
CA GLU A 485 -22.58 6.09 5.11
C GLU A 485 -21.68 4.87 4.90
N HIS A 486 -21.38 4.52 3.65
CA HIS A 486 -20.80 3.21 3.31
C HIS A 486 -19.43 3.23 2.63
N CYS A 487 -18.94 4.40 2.18
CA CYS A 487 -17.58 4.42 1.62
C CYS A 487 -16.53 4.19 2.70
N GLU A 488 -15.46 3.54 2.31
CA GLU A 488 -14.31 3.23 3.15
C GLU A 488 -13.01 3.55 2.41
N SER A 489 -11.94 3.70 3.16
CA SER A 489 -10.60 3.81 2.60
C SER A 489 -10.21 2.50 1.90
N ALA A 490 -9.61 2.59 0.72
CA ALA A 490 -8.92 1.47 0.09
C ALA A 490 -7.50 1.24 0.67
N TYR A 491 -7.17 2.00 1.73
CA TYR A 491 -5.91 1.91 2.49
C TYR A 491 -4.67 2.33 1.71
N HIS A 492 -4.79 3.36 0.89
CA HIS A 492 -3.74 3.90 0.03
C HIS A 492 -3.26 5.32 0.40
N PRO A 493 -3.10 5.71 1.70
CA PRO A 493 -2.70 7.07 2.07
C PRO A 493 -1.33 7.43 1.49
N THR A 494 -1.22 8.67 0.99
CA THR A 494 -0.02 9.16 0.32
C THR A 494 0.12 10.68 0.40
N GLY A 495 1.25 11.22 -0.05
CA GLY A 495 1.44 12.63 -0.37
C GLY A 495 1.96 13.54 0.73
N THR A 496 2.07 13.08 1.96
CA THR A 496 2.34 13.88 3.17
C THR A 496 3.79 14.38 3.33
N CYS A 497 4.68 13.97 2.43
CA CYS A 497 6.06 14.48 2.29
C CYS A 497 6.33 14.75 0.80
N LYS A 498 5.43 15.48 0.15
CA LYS A 498 5.36 15.70 -1.30
C LYS A 498 6.73 15.99 -1.91
N MET A 499 7.09 15.24 -2.96
CA MET A 499 8.25 15.51 -3.79
C MET A 499 7.92 16.65 -4.78
N GLY A 500 8.89 17.54 -4.98
CA GLY A 500 8.71 18.64 -5.92
C GLY A 500 10.00 19.43 -6.16
N ALA A 501 9.88 20.54 -6.88
CA ALA A 501 10.99 21.44 -7.09
C ALA A 501 11.40 22.13 -5.77
N VAL A 502 12.70 22.40 -5.59
CA VAL A 502 13.23 23.00 -4.35
C VAL A 502 12.60 24.36 -4.02
N ASN A 503 12.11 25.07 -5.03
CA ASN A 503 11.42 26.37 -4.88
C ASN A 503 9.89 26.26 -4.71
N ASP A 504 9.33 25.04 -4.72
CA ASP A 504 7.92 24.82 -4.34
C ASP A 504 7.82 24.87 -2.81
N PRO A 505 7.07 25.85 -2.22
CA PRO A 505 6.98 26.00 -0.77
C PRO A 505 6.29 24.81 -0.08
N MET A 506 5.57 23.99 -0.84
CA MET A 506 4.89 22.80 -0.34
C MET A 506 5.66 21.49 -0.63
N ALA A 507 6.81 21.54 -1.29
CA ALA A 507 7.67 20.37 -1.45
C ALA A 507 8.42 20.08 -0.15
N VAL A 508 8.45 18.82 0.25
CA VAL A 508 9.18 18.33 1.43
C VAL A 508 10.51 17.69 1.00
N VAL A 509 10.50 16.98 -0.11
CA VAL A 509 11.71 16.38 -0.67
C VAL A 509 11.92 16.84 -2.12
N ASP A 510 13.18 16.93 -2.49
CA ASP A 510 13.56 17.14 -3.88
C ASP A 510 13.44 15.85 -4.73
N PRO A 511 13.65 15.91 -6.07
CA PRO A 511 13.57 14.72 -6.92
C PRO A 511 14.58 13.60 -6.60
N GLU A 512 15.59 13.86 -5.78
CA GLU A 512 16.51 12.84 -5.27
C GLU A 512 16.10 12.32 -3.87
N CYS A 513 14.86 12.60 -3.44
CA CYS A 513 14.29 12.22 -2.14
C CYS A 513 14.99 12.86 -0.93
N ARG A 514 15.79 13.93 -1.09
CA ARG A 514 16.47 14.64 0.01
C ARG A 514 15.46 15.60 0.65
N VAL A 515 15.39 15.60 1.98
CA VAL A 515 14.58 16.59 2.72
C VAL A 515 15.17 17.98 2.46
N ILE A 516 14.34 18.88 1.91
CA ILE A 516 14.76 20.21 1.52
C ILE A 516 15.26 20.98 2.75
N GLY A 517 16.48 21.50 2.68
CA GLY A 517 17.11 22.29 3.74
C GLY A 517 17.77 21.48 4.88
N ILE A 518 17.71 20.15 4.85
CA ILE A 518 18.36 19.27 5.85
C ILE A 518 19.36 18.33 5.15
N GLN A 519 20.60 18.37 5.58
CA GLN A 519 21.65 17.50 5.04
C GLN A 519 21.52 16.07 5.58
N ASN A 520 21.90 15.07 4.78
CA ASN A 520 21.94 13.64 5.14
C ASN A 520 20.59 13.07 5.62
N LEU A 521 19.47 13.69 5.23
CA LEU A 521 18.13 13.21 5.54
C LEU A 521 17.33 13.01 4.25
N ARG A 522 16.72 11.84 4.13
CA ARG A 522 15.83 11.50 3.01
C ARG A 522 14.51 10.95 3.50
N VAL A 523 13.48 11.16 2.71
CA VAL A 523 12.21 10.41 2.83
C VAL A 523 11.98 9.68 1.52
N ALA A 524 11.75 8.37 1.57
CA ALA A 524 11.52 7.56 0.37
C ALA A 524 10.52 6.45 0.67
N ASP A 525 9.23 6.77 0.59
CA ASP A 525 8.09 5.87 0.66
C ASP A 525 6.88 6.51 -0.05
N SER A 526 5.66 5.99 0.14
CA SER A 526 4.46 6.56 -0.48
C SER A 526 4.18 8.02 -0.10
N SER A 527 4.73 8.52 1.01
CA SER A 527 4.52 9.92 1.43
C SER A 527 5.07 10.94 0.44
N ILE A 528 6.07 10.56 -0.38
CA ILE A 528 6.69 11.50 -1.34
C ILE A 528 5.90 11.68 -2.64
N MET A 529 4.89 10.85 -2.91
CA MET A 529 4.10 10.95 -4.14
C MET A 529 3.43 12.34 -4.23
N PRO A 530 3.67 13.13 -5.29
CA PRO A 530 3.01 14.43 -5.44
C PRO A 530 1.50 14.30 -5.59
N GLN A 531 1.08 13.25 -6.31
CA GLN A 531 -0.29 12.83 -6.52
C GLN A 531 -0.34 11.30 -6.48
N ILE A 532 -1.46 10.76 -5.99
CA ILE A 532 -1.73 9.33 -5.95
C ILE A 532 -1.75 8.74 -7.37
N THR A 533 -1.18 7.55 -7.55
CA THR A 533 -1.22 6.82 -8.81
C THR A 533 -2.51 6.02 -8.95
N ASN A 534 -2.92 5.73 -10.17
CA ASN A 534 -4.03 4.82 -10.44
C ASN A 534 -3.78 3.45 -9.79
N GLY A 535 -4.74 2.99 -8.98
CA GLY A 535 -4.72 1.68 -8.36
C GLY A 535 -3.85 1.57 -7.10
N ASN A 536 -3.48 0.36 -6.76
CA ASN A 536 -2.86 0.02 -5.48
C ASN A 536 -1.41 0.51 -5.38
N LEU A 537 -1.00 1.03 -4.22
CA LEU A 537 0.26 1.78 -4.06
C LEU A 537 1.51 0.93 -3.76
N ASN A 538 1.40 -0.39 -3.60
CA ASN A 538 2.57 -1.19 -3.21
C ASN A 538 3.67 -1.19 -4.29
N ALA A 539 3.31 -1.41 -5.57
CA ALA A 539 4.28 -1.42 -6.65
C ALA A 539 4.94 -0.05 -6.89
N PRO A 540 4.21 1.09 -6.95
CA PRO A 540 4.83 2.41 -7.01
C PRO A 540 5.77 2.69 -5.82
N THR A 541 5.40 2.24 -4.61
CA THR A 541 6.25 2.42 -3.42
C THR A 541 7.54 1.60 -3.49
N LEU A 542 7.49 0.37 -4.02
CA LEU A 542 8.69 -0.43 -4.29
C LEU A 542 9.57 0.26 -5.35
N MET A 543 8.98 0.78 -6.42
CA MET A 543 9.69 1.51 -7.48
C MET A 543 10.37 2.77 -6.93
N ILE A 544 9.71 3.50 -6.02
CA ILE A 544 10.34 4.63 -5.30
C ILE A 544 11.60 4.14 -4.57
N GLY A 545 11.53 3.02 -3.86
CA GLY A 545 12.69 2.44 -3.17
C GLY A 545 13.82 2.05 -4.13
N GLU A 546 13.49 1.49 -5.29
CA GLU A 546 14.44 1.14 -6.35
C GLU A 546 15.19 2.38 -6.87
N LYS A 547 14.46 3.43 -7.24
CA LYS A 547 15.02 4.65 -7.80
C LYS A 547 15.77 5.48 -6.75
N ALA A 548 15.21 5.61 -5.55
CA ALA A 548 15.86 6.29 -4.43
C ALA A 548 17.21 5.64 -4.08
N SER A 549 17.32 4.32 -4.18
CA SER A 549 18.58 3.61 -3.94
C SER A 549 19.69 4.05 -4.90
N ASP A 550 19.38 4.25 -6.18
CA ASP A 550 20.36 4.74 -7.16
C ASP A 550 20.76 6.19 -6.85
N HIS A 551 19.82 7.05 -6.44
CA HIS A 551 20.13 8.42 -5.99
C HIS A 551 21.04 8.42 -4.74
N ILE A 552 20.75 7.57 -3.73
CA ILE A 552 21.57 7.45 -2.50
C ILE A 552 22.99 6.97 -2.83
N LEU A 553 23.14 6.08 -3.80
CA LEU A 553 24.43 5.55 -4.24
C LEU A 553 25.19 6.47 -5.20
N GLY A 554 24.58 7.56 -5.66
CA GLY A 554 25.15 8.45 -6.68
C GLY A 554 25.28 7.78 -8.04
N ARG A 555 24.44 6.80 -8.34
CA ARG A 555 24.43 6.09 -9.63
C ARG A 555 23.70 6.92 -10.69
N LYS A 556 24.13 6.79 -11.94
CA LYS A 556 23.36 7.33 -13.06
C LYS A 556 21.99 6.65 -13.12
N PRO A 557 20.92 7.40 -13.41
CA PRO A 557 19.59 6.80 -13.62
C PRO A 557 19.65 5.71 -14.72
N LEU A 558 18.76 4.73 -14.61
CA LEU A 558 18.60 3.74 -15.67
C LEU A 558 18.20 4.43 -16.98
N PRO A 559 18.62 3.90 -18.15
CA PRO A 559 18.22 4.45 -19.44
C PRO A 559 16.72 4.56 -19.56
N ALA A 560 16.23 5.71 -20.06
CA ALA A 560 14.82 5.94 -20.26
C ALA A 560 14.22 4.94 -21.27
N SER A 561 13.00 4.52 -21.04
CA SER A 561 12.23 3.68 -21.96
C SER A 561 11.63 4.53 -23.08
N ASN A 562 11.46 3.93 -24.26
CA ASN A 562 10.71 4.51 -25.38
C ASN A 562 9.29 3.88 -25.51
N ALA A 563 8.84 3.13 -24.52
CA ALA A 563 7.53 2.49 -24.53
C ALA A 563 6.43 3.55 -24.35
N GLU A 564 5.49 3.58 -25.28
CA GLU A 564 4.35 4.50 -25.27
C GLU A 564 3.08 3.78 -24.80
N PRO A 565 2.37 4.31 -23.79
CA PRO A 565 1.13 3.70 -23.30
C PRO A 565 0.03 3.79 -24.35
N TRP A 566 -0.82 2.79 -24.38
CA TRP A 566 -2.05 2.87 -25.16
C TRP A 566 -3.03 3.82 -24.50
N VAL A 567 -3.64 4.67 -25.31
CA VAL A 567 -4.72 5.57 -24.91
C VAL A 567 -5.83 5.47 -25.97
N ASN A 568 -7.07 5.36 -25.54
CA ASN A 568 -8.20 5.32 -26.46
C ASN A 568 -8.24 6.58 -27.33
N SER A 569 -8.11 6.44 -28.64
CA SER A 569 -8.04 7.59 -29.57
C SER A 569 -9.28 8.48 -29.54
N ARG A 570 -10.42 7.93 -29.16
CA ARG A 570 -11.71 8.66 -29.05
C ARG A 570 -12.02 9.16 -27.63
N TRP A 571 -11.05 9.19 -26.73
CA TRP A 571 -11.31 9.54 -25.32
C TRP A 571 -11.98 10.90 -25.11
N ARG A 572 -11.81 11.85 -26.05
CA ARG A 572 -12.46 13.17 -25.99
C ARG A 572 -13.95 13.11 -26.35
N GLU A 573 -14.34 12.17 -27.19
CA GLU A 573 -15.67 12.08 -27.80
C GLU A 573 -16.55 11.05 -27.10
N SER A 574 -15.94 10.01 -26.56
CA SER A 574 -16.64 8.85 -26.02
C SER A 574 -16.04 8.37 -24.70
N GLN A 575 -16.89 7.93 -23.77
CA GLN A 575 -16.46 7.33 -22.51
C GLN A 575 -15.85 5.94 -22.74
N ARG A 576 -16.23 5.24 -23.82
CA ARG A 576 -15.76 3.92 -24.24
C ARG A 576 -15.74 3.78 -25.75
#